data_1a0f2ef1a45f57c23bf15ef8f19c4807
#
_entry.id   1a0f2ef1a45f57c23bf15ef8f19c4807
#
_cell.length_a   1.000
_cell.length_b   1.000
_cell.length_c   1.000
_cell.angle_alpha   90.00
_cell.angle_beta   90.00
_cell.angle_gamma   90.00
#
_symmetry.space_group_name_H-M   'P 1'
#
loop_
_entity.id
_entity.type
_entity.pdbx_description
1 polymer ?
#
loop_
_entity_poly.entity_id
_entity_poly.type
_entity_poly.pdbx_seq_one_letter_code
_entity_poly.pdbx_strand_id
1 'polypeptide(L)'
;MAQGFRTDPDAIFRCASGTERQREEVPRLARALEHVEIPQGAFGKLPESDELHASYKEHAHAAQQDIHDLAELLRDAAEKLRAVAGHYAANEYATREGFGNGGGSIPA
;
A
#
# COMPACT_ATOMS: atom_id res chain seq x y z
N MET A 1 4.18 26.39 -12.36
CA MET A 1 5.50 26.48 -12.90
C MET A 1 6.17 25.14 -13.01
N ALA A 2 6.97 25.01 -14.01
CA ALA A 2 7.70 23.78 -14.24
C ALA A 2 8.58 23.40 -13.07
N GLN A 3 9.09 24.38 -12.36
CA GLN A 3 9.94 24.10 -11.21
C GLN A 3 9.26 23.31 -10.13
N GLY A 4 7.94 23.45 -10.01
CA GLY A 4 7.19 22.74 -9.01
C GLY A 4 7.07 21.25 -9.26
N PHE A 5 7.46 20.81 -10.44
CA PHE A 5 7.31 19.41 -10.82
C PHE A 5 8.62 18.63 -10.83
N ARG A 6 9.57 19.12 -10.09
CA ARG A 6 10.79 18.34 -9.96
C ARG A 6 10.50 17.06 -9.21
N THR A 7 10.66 15.94 -9.90
CA THR A 7 10.44 14.63 -9.30
C THR A 7 11.72 14.17 -8.62
N ASP A 8 11.60 13.73 -7.40
CA ASP A 8 12.70 13.17 -6.65
C ASP A 8 12.53 11.65 -6.58
N PRO A 9 13.32 10.87 -7.34
CA PRO A 9 13.19 9.42 -7.28
C PRO A 9 13.41 8.85 -5.88
N ASP A 10 14.28 9.45 -5.10
CA ASP A 10 14.53 8.97 -3.74
C ASP A 10 13.29 9.14 -2.87
N ALA A 11 12.56 10.23 -3.04
CA ALA A 11 11.31 10.43 -2.31
C ALA A 11 10.28 9.37 -2.71
N ILE A 12 10.22 9.02 -3.98
CA ILE A 12 9.30 8.00 -4.45
C ILE A 12 9.69 6.64 -3.89
N PHE A 13 10.99 6.30 -3.86
CA PHE A 13 11.46 5.07 -3.25
C PHE A 13 11.14 5.02 -1.75
N ARG A 14 11.29 6.13 -1.05
CA ARG A 14 10.92 6.18 0.37
C ARG A 14 9.42 5.97 0.56
N CYS A 15 8.62 6.53 -0.32
CA CYS A 15 7.17 6.32 -0.29
C CYS A 15 6.83 4.85 -0.53
N ALA A 16 7.47 4.22 -1.49
CA ALA A 16 7.28 2.80 -1.78
C ALA A 16 7.65 1.94 -0.57
N SER A 17 8.76 2.25 0.07
CA SER A 17 9.21 1.52 1.26
C SER A 17 8.24 1.69 2.42
N GLY A 18 7.71 2.90 2.60
CA GLY A 18 6.68 3.15 3.60
C GLY A 18 5.41 2.36 3.34
N THR A 19 4.98 2.32 2.09
CA THR A 19 3.82 1.54 1.67
C THR A 19 4.04 0.05 1.92
N GLU A 20 5.25 -0.44 1.64
CA GLU A 20 5.60 -1.83 1.88
C GLU A 20 5.55 -2.17 3.37
N ARG A 21 6.03 -1.28 4.22
CA ARG A 21 5.95 -1.48 5.67
C ARG A 21 4.50 -1.51 6.15
N GLN A 22 3.66 -0.63 5.62
CA GLN A 22 2.24 -0.65 5.94
C GLN A 22 1.60 -1.97 5.52
N ARG A 23 1.94 -2.44 4.35
CA ARG A 23 1.45 -3.72 3.86
C ARG A 23 1.81 -4.86 4.83
N GLU A 24 3.02 -4.84 5.38
CA GLU A 24 3.45 -5.88 6.31
C GLU A 24 2.69 -5.86 7.63
N GLU A 25 2.21 -4.70 8.04
CA GLU A 25 1.43 -4.56 9.25
C GLU A 25 -0.02 -5.05 9.08
N VAL A 26 -0.55 -5.00 7.87
CA VAL A 26 -1.93 -5.37 7.60
C VAL A 26 -2.21 -6.83 7.98
N PRO A 27 -1.35 -7.82 7.65
CA PRO A 27 -1.58 -9.19 8.10
C PRO A 27 -1.59 -9.35 9.62
N ARG A 28 -0.84 -8.52 10.32
CA ARG A 28 -0.84 -8.55 11.79
C ARG A 28 -2.18 -8.10 12.34
N LEU A 29 -2.76 -7.06 11.73
CA LEU A 29 -4.09 -6.62 12.10
C LEU A 29 -5.14 -7.69 11.81
N ALA A 30 -5.03 -8.33 10.67
CA ALA A 30 -5.94 -9.41 10.29
C ALA A 30 -5.88 -10.55 11.31
N ARG A 31 -4.67 -10.93 11.73
CA ARG A 31 -4.51 -11.99 12.73
C ARG A 31 -5.06 -11.59 14.09
N ALA A 32 -4.85 -10.33 14.47
CA ALA A 32 -5.41 -9.83 15.71
C ALA A 32 -6.93 -9.91 15.71
N LEU A 33 -7.54 -9.58 14.58
CA LEU A 33 -9.00 -9.67 14.43
C LEU A 33 -9.50 -11.11 14.44
N GLU A 34 -8.72 -12.04 13.90
CA GLU A 34 -9.06 -13.47 13.92
C GLU A 34 -9.15 -14.00 15.34
N HIS A 35 -8.35 -13.47 16.25
CA HIS A 35 -8.33 -13.90 17.64
C HIS A 35 -9.45 -13.26 18.46
N VAL A 36 -10.19 -12.31 17.90
CA VAL A 36 -11.33 -11.71 18.56
C VAL A 36 -12.53 -12.60 18.29
N GLU A 37 -12.79 -13.52 19.20
CA GLU A 37 -13.96 -14.39 19.12
C GLU A 37 -15.00 -13.91 20.11
N ILE A 38 -16.20 -13.67 19.59
CA ILE A 38 -17.33 -13.37 20.43
C ILE A 38 -18.22 -14.60 20.46
N PRO A 39 -18.36 -15.25 21.63
CA PRO A 39 -19.18 -16.45 21.73
C PRO A 39 -20.63 -16.15 21.35
N GLN A 40 -21.30 -17.16 20.84
CA GLN A 40 -22.68 -17.01 20.40
C GLN A 40 -23.60 -16.47 21.48
N GLY A 41 -23.38 -16.84 22.72
CA GLY A 41 -24.20 -16.36 23.83
C GLY A 41 -23.89 -14.95 24.32
N ALA A 42 -22.86 -14.30 23.77
CA ALA A 42 -22.40 -13.00 24.26
C ALA A 42 -23.44 -11.90 24.08
N PHE A 43 -24.27 -11.99 23.06
CA PHE A 43 -25.29 -10.99 22.77
C PHE A 43 -26.62 -11.29 23.47
N GLY A 44 -26.70 -12.35 24.30
CA GLY A 44 -27.90 -12.72 25.00
C GLY A 44 -28.48 -14.04 24.51
N LYS A 45 -29.62 -14.40 25.05
CA LYS A 45 -30.26 -15.70 24.78
C LYS A 45 -31.54 -15.60 23.95
N LEU A 46 -31.86 -14.41 23.48
CA LEU A 46 -33.05 -14.22 22.64
C LEU A 46 -32.75 -14.63 21.21
N PRO A 47 -33.75 -14.99 20.40
CA PRO A 47 -33.51 -15.30 18.99
C PRO A 47 -32.89 -14.15 18.23
N GLU A 48 -33.26 -12.92 18.56
CA GLU A 48 -32.67 -11.72 17.93
C GLU A 48 -31.17 -11.60 18.25
N SER A 49 -30.77 -12.12 19.40
CA SER A 49 -29.35 -12.12 19.78
C SER A 49 -28.53 -13.06 18.91
N ASP A 50 -29.10 -14.19 18.50
CA ASP A 50 -28.46 -15.11 17.61
C ASP A 50 -28.30 -14.51 16.20
N GLU A 51 -29.32 -13.78 15.75
CA GLU A 51 -29.23 -13.06 14.48
C GLU A 51 -28.15 -11.99 14.52
N LEU A 52 -28.04 -11.29 15.63
CA LEU A 52 -27.01 -10.28 15.82
C LEU A 52 -25.62 -10.90 15.79
N HIS A 53 -25.45 -12.04 16.43
CA HIS A 53 -24.18 -12.75 16.41
C HIS A 53 -23.82 -13.21 15.00
N ALA A 54 -24.78 -13.75 14.25
CA ALA A 54 -24.54 -14.16 12.87
C ALA A 54 -24.17 -12.98 12.00
N SER A 55 -24.86 -11.86 12.15
CA SER A 55 -24.56 -10.63 11.44
C SER A 55 -23.15 -10.13 11.77
N TYR A 56 -22.78 -10.17 13.03
CA TYR A 56 -21.43 -9.80 13.46
C TYR A 56 -20.38 -10.67 12.77
N LYS A 57 -20.60 -11.98 12.73
CA LYS A 57 -19.65 -12.89 12.08
C LYS A 57 -19.49 -12.59 10.60
N GLU A 58 -20.58 -12.30 9.92
CA GLU A 58 -20.53 -11.94 8.50
C GLU A 58 -19.72 -10.66 8.28
N HIS A 59 -19.99 -9.64 9.09
CA HIS A 59 -19.26 -8.38 8.97
C HIS A 59 -17.78 -8.53 9.31
N ALA A 60 -17.48 -9.34 10.32
CA ALA A 60 -16.10 -9.61 10.69
C ALA A 60 -15.35 -10.32 9.58
N HIS A 61 -15.99 -11.29 8.94
CA HIS A 61 -15.40 -12.00 7.82
C HIS A 61 -15.17 -11.06 6.63
N ALA A 62 -16.15 -10.22 6.31
CA ALA A 62 -16.02 -9.24 5.26
C ALA A 62 -14.89 -8.25 5.55
N ALA A 63 -14.76 -7.81 6.80
CA ALA A 63 -13.69 -6.92 7.20
C ALA A 63 -12.31 -7.58 7.02
N GLN A 64 -12.18 -8.85 7.37
CA GLN A 64 -10.93 -9.59 7.16
C GLN A 64 -10.59 -9.68 5.69
N GLN A 65 -11.58 -9.92 4.85
CA GLN A 65 -11.39 -9.97 3.41
C GLN A 65 -10.94 -8.61 2.87
N ASP A 66 -11.55 -7.54 3.34
CA ASP A 66 -11.18 -6.18 2.95
C ASP A 66 -9.75 -5.86 3.36
N ILE A 67 -9.32 -6.32 4.52
CA ILE A 67 -7.95 -6.12 4.99
C ILE A 67 -6.97 -6.88 4.09
N HIS A 68 -7.32 -8.08 3.70
CA HIS A 68 -6.50 -8.85 2.77
C HIS A 68 -6.38 -8.14 1.42
N ASP A 69 -7.49 -7.64 0.90
CA ASP A 69 -7.51 -6.90 -0.35
C ASP A 69 -6.68 -5.63 -0.26
N LEU A 70 -6.73 -4.96 0.89
CA LEU A 70 -5.91 -3.78 1.14
C LEU A 70 -4.43 -4.12 1.09
N ALA A 71 -4.03 -5.24 1.66
CA ALA A 71 -2.63 -5.66 1.61
C ALA A 71 -2.14 -5.86 0.18
N GLU A 72 -2.97 -6.47 -0.65
CA GLU A 72 -2.64 -6.66 -2.05
C GLU A 72 -2.56 -5.33 -2.80
N LEU A 73 -3.49 -4.43 -2.51
CA LEU A 73 -3.48 -3.10 -3.12
C LEU A 73 -2.22 -2.34 -2.75
N LEU A 74 -1.81 -2.40 -1.48
CA LEU A 74 -0.59 -1.73 -1.02
C LEU A 74 0.66 -2.32 -1.68
N ARG A 75 0.69 -3.63 -1.87
CA ARG A 75 1.80 -4.27 -2.56
C ARG A 75 1.90 -3.78 -4.00
N ASP A 76 0.77 -3.76 -4.70
CA ASP A 76 0.74 -3.28 -6.08
C ASP A 76 1.16 -1.83 -6.18
N ALA A 77 0.70 -1.00 -5.25
CA ALA A 77 1.07 0.40 -5.21
C ALA A 77 2.57 0.57 -4.99
N ALA A 78 3.15 -0.20 -4.08
CA ALA A 78 4.59 -0.15 -3.81
C ALA A 78 5.40 -0.56 -5.05
N GLU A 79 4.98 -1.62 -5.72
CA GLU A 79 5.64 -2.08 -6.94
C GLU A 79 5.60 -1.01 -8.03
N LYS A 80 4.44 -0.40 -8.22
CA LYS A 80 4.29 0.66 -9.21
C LYS A 80 5.12 1.88 -8.88
N LEU A 81 5.15 2.26 -7.61
CA LEU A 81 5.99 3.38 -7.18
C LEU A 81 7.46 3.11 -7.44
N ARG A 82 7.93 1.90 -7.17
CA ARG A 82 9.31 1.53 -7.45
C ARG A 82 9.62 1.57 -8.94
N ALA A 83 8.69 1.11 -9.76
CA ALA A 83 8.86 1.14 -11.20
C ALA A 83 8.95 2.58 -11.72
N VAL A 84 8.07 3.45 -11.20
CA VAL A 84 8.09 4.86 -11.58
C VAL A 84 9.39 5.52 -11.13
N ALA A 85 9.81 5.26 -9.89
CA ALA A 85 11.05 5.82 -9.36
C ALA A 85 12.25 5.36 -10.17
N GLY A 86 12.29 4.09 -10.54
CA GLY A 86 13.35 3.55 -11.38
C GLY A 86 13.40 4.22 -12.75
N HIS A 87 12.23 4.46 -13.33
CA HIS A 87 12.15 5.12 -14.62
C HIS A 87 12.67 6.55 -14.54
N TYR A 88 12.25 7.31 -13.52
CA TYR A 88 12.73 8.67 -13.34
C TYR A 88 14.22 8.72 -13.03
N ALA A 89 14.72 7.80 -12.22
CA ALA A 89 16.14 7.74 -11.92
C ALA A 89 16.96 7.46 -13.16
N ALA A 90 16.50 6.52 -13.99
CA ALA A 90 17.18 6.20 -15.25
C ALA A 90 17.19 7.39 -16.20
N ASN A 91 16.06 8.07 -16.33
CA ASN A 91 15.98 9.24 -17.17
C ASN A 91 16.89 10.37 -16.69
N GLU A 92 16.91 10.59 -15.38
CA GLU A 92 17.76 11.62 -14.80
C GLU A 92 19.23 11.31 -15.01
N TYR A 93 19.61 10.05 -14.82
CA TYR A 93 20.97 9.60 -15.05
C TYR A 93 21.37 9.78 -16.52
N ALA A 94 20.50 9.37 -17.42
CA ALA A 94 20.77 9.52 -18.85
C ALA A 94 20.95 10.99 -19.26
N THR A 95 20.14 11.87 -18.66
CA THR A 95 20.25 13.30 -18.91
C THR A 95 21.58 13.82 -18.39
N ARG A 96 21.99 13.43 -17.19
CA ARG A 96 23.29 13.83 -16.66
C ARG A 96 24.44 13.33 -17.51
N GLU A 97 24.39 12.10 -17.96
CA GLU A 97 25.38 11.52 -18.82
C GLU A 97 25.47 12.30 -20.13
N GLY A 98 24.34 12.64 -20.70
CA GLY A 98 24.27 13.44 -21.89
C GLY A 98 24.96 14.80 -21.74
N PHE A 99 24.70 15.47 -20.63
CA PHE A 99 25.34 16.76 -20.37
C PHE A 99 26.79 16.63 -19.99
N GLY A 100 27.14 15.61 -19.18
CA GLY A 100 28.51 15.42 -18.73
C GLY A 100 29.43 14.99 -19.81
N ASN A 101 29.04 13.99 -20.58
CA ASN A 101 29.87 13.46 -21.65
C ASN A 101 29.87 14.33 -22.90
N GLY A 102 28.71 14.92 -23.15
CA GLY A 102 28.56 15.73 -24.33
C GLY A 102 29.35 17.00 -24.29
N GLY A 103 29.67 17.46 -23.10
CA GLY A 103 30.28 18.76 -22.98
C GLY A 103 29.46 19.78 -23.71
N GLY A 104 29.90 20.26 -24.76
CA GLY A 104 29.12 21.16 -25.57
C GLY A 104 28.37 20.49 -26.69
N SER A 105 28.44 19.22 -26.78
CA SER A 105 27.85 18.52 -27.90
C SER A 105 26.39 18.19 -27.73
N ILE A 106 25.72 18.83 -26.82
CA ILE A 106 24.31 18.66 -26.64
C ILE A 106 23.61 19.11 -27.91
N PRO A 107 22.80 18.27 -28.50
CA PRO A 107 22.08 18.66 -29.69
C PRO A 107 21.20 19.85 -29.40
N ALA A 108 21.24 20.76 -30.28
CA ALA A 108 20.41 21.94 -30.14
C ALA A 108 18.93 21.61 -30.24
#